data_84b5349906ccd2a1e188953903eb88ce
#
_entry.id   84b5349906ccd2a1e188953903eb88ce
#
_cell.length_a   1.000
_cell.length_b   1.000
_cell.length_c   1.000
_cell.angle_alpha   90.00
_cell.angle_beta   90.00
_cell.angle_gamma   90.00
#
_symmetry.space_group_name_H-M   'P 1'
#
loop_
_entity.id
_entity.type
_entity.pdbx_description
1 polymer ?
#
loop_
_entity_poly.entity_id
_entity_poly.type
_entity_poly.pdbx_seq_one_letter_code
_entity_poly.pdbx_strand_id
1 'polypeptide(L)'
;MKYYVQQMMLGSLCTSEEKVKKLLKEIKRSGYSGLEMNRYMIHPTSFLVRALTRLAGMPSGNAGKYNWSKLIKEEGLDVISLHTDLGSLENDYEGVIKDAKDFNTSYIVITGMYRFNYQDLNEVKKLAQRLNVVGERLRKDGFKLLYHNHNIELLKVDEINRAYDILVNETSLENVNFELDTYWFSEAGADVKKIIKTLNKRLKLWHITDRGTRLEKTSITPIVKSDSVELGTGNMDLNGIYDISKDYIDAIILETHRNFINGSPLDSLKISGKYLLNNFGEK
;
A
#
# COMPACT_ATOMS: atom_id res chain seq x y z
N MET A 1 7.36 13.56 -10.25
CA MET A 1 6.74 12.39 -9.58
C MET A 1 6.00 12.86 -8.32
N LYS A 2 4.76 12.35 -8.03
CA LYS A 2 4.03 12.67 -6.80
C LYS A 2 4.26 11.59 -5.72
N TYR A 3 4.30 12.03 -4.46
CA TYR A 3 4.52 11.16 -3.31
C TYR A 3 3.32 11.18 -2.38
N TYR A 4 2.93 10.02 -1.87
CA TYR A 4 1.80 9.84 -0.97
C TYR A 4 2.21 9.01 0.24
N VAL A 5 1.38 8.95 1.25
CA VAL A 5 1.58 8.11 2.42
C VAL A 5 0.34 7.27 2.69
N GLN A 6 0.55 6.00 2.98
CA GLN A 6 -0.52 5.07 3.33
C GLN A 6 -1.11 5.46 4.70
N GLN A 7 -2.44 5.68 4.76
CA GLN A 7 -3.16 6.10 5.98
C GLN A 7 -2.88 5.19 7.16
N MET A 8 -2.75 3.88 6.94
CA MET A 8 -2.55 2.88 7.98
C MET A 8 -1.27 3.13 8.79
N MET A 9 -0.19 3.57 8.15
CA MET A 9 1.07 3.93 8.80
C MET A 9 0.86 4.94 9.94
N LEU A 10 -0.11 5.82 9.78
CA LEU A 10 -0.37 6.96 10.66
C LEU A 10 -1.58 6.76 11.60
N GLY A 11 -2.23 5.60 11.55
CA GLY A 11 -3.48 5.33 12.26
C GLY A 11 -3.40 5.55 13.77
N SER A 12 -2.27 5.22 14.40
CA SER A 12 -2.04 5.44 15.85
C SER A 12 -2.05 6.92 16.25
N LEU A 13 -1.78 7.83 15.30
CA LEU A 13 -1.77 9.29 15.53
C LEU A 13 -3.16 9.91 15.40
N CYS A 14 -4.12 9.20 14.78
CA CYS A 14 -5.48 9.68 14.51
C CYS A 14 -6.39 9.57 15.75
N THR A 15 -6.05 10.21 16.86
CA THR A 15 -6.77 10.08 18.13
C THR A 15 -7.78 11.21 18.40
N SER A 16 -7.64 12.36 17.71
CA SER A 16 -8.61 13.47 17.70
C SER A 16 -8.55 14.21 16.36
N GLU A 17 -9.62 14.93 16.00
CA GLU A 17 -9.66 15.71 14.75
C GLU A 17 -8.53 16.77 14.71
N GLU A 18 -8.24 17.41 15.85
CA GLU A 18 -7.14 18.37 15.94
C GLU A 18 -5.78 17.73 15.63
N LYS A 19 -5.54 16.50 16.14
CA LYS A 19 -4.32 15.76 15.80
C LYS A 19 -4.28 15.35 14.35
N VAL A 20 -5.40 14.96 13.75
CA VAL A 20 -5.48 14.67 12.31
C VAL A 20 -5.14 15.92 11.51
N LYS A 21 -5.69 17.09 11.82
CA LYS A 21 -5.35 18.35 11.15
C LYS A 21 -3.85 18.68 11.26
N LYS A 22 -3.25 18.51 12.44
CA LYS A 22 -1.80 18.68 12.61
C LYS A 22 -1.00 17.68 11.77
N LEU A 23 -1.44 16.43 11.74
CA LEU A 23 -0.81 15.38 10.94
C LEU A 23 -0.85 15.69 9.44
N LEU A 24 -1.99 16.10 8.91
CA LEU A 24 -2.13 16.48 7.49
C LEU A 24 -1.19 17.63 7.12
N LYS A 25 -1.03 18.64 8.01
CA LYS A 25 -0.03 19.70 7.83
C LYS A 25 1.39 19.18 7.76
N GLU A 26 1.75 18.23 8.63
CA GLU A 26 3.09 17.63 8.64
C GLU A 26 3.33 16.75 7.39
N ILE A 27 2.31 16.02 6.90
CA ILE A 27 2.38 15.29 5.64
C ILE A 27 2.75 16.26 4.50
N LYS A 28 2.01 17.37 4.36
CA LYS A 28 2.27 18.38 3.34
C LYS A 28 3.66 19.01 3.47
N ARG A 29 4.06 19.41 4.69
CA ARG A 29 5.39 19.97 4.97
C ARG A 29 6.54 19.02 4.66
N SER A 30 6.28 17.71 4.76
CA SER A 30 7.27 16.67 4.47
C SER A 30 7.38 16.34 2.97
N GLY A 31 6.67 17.08 2.11
CA GLY A 31 6.77 16.96 0.65
C GLY A 31 5.81 15.95 0.02
N TYR A 32 4.87 15.41 0.78
CA TYR A 32 3.85 14.51 0.23
C TYR A 32 2.71 15.31 -0.40
N SER A 33 2.19 14.83 -1.53
CA SER A 33 1.04 15.38 -2.23
C SER A 33 -0.29 15.01 -1.56
N GLY A 34 -0.31 13.91 -0.79
CA GLY A 34 -1.52 13.43 -0.15
C GLY A 34 -1.40 12.05 0.47
N LEU A 35 -2.50 11.33 0.47
CA LEU A 35 -2.64 10.03 1.13
C LEU A 35 -3.18 8.98 0.16
N GLU A 36 -2.91 7.74 0.50
CA GLU A 36 -3.71 6.59 0.13
C GLU A 36 -4.60 6.21 1.29
N MET A 37 -5.90 6.00 1.03
CA MET A 37 -6.90 5.81 2.06
C MET A 37 -7.30 4.34 2.20
N ASN A 38 -7.68 3.93 3.40
CA ASN A 38 -8.24 2.62 3.68
C ASN A 38 -9.72 2.72 4.02
N ARG A 39 -10.57 2.02 3.29
CA ARG A 39 -12.03 2.07 3.48
C ARG A 39 -12.43 1.70 4.91
N TYR A 40 -11.81 0.71 5.52
CA TYR A 40 -12.09 0.33 6.91
C TYR A 40 -11.69 1.39 7.94
N MET A 41 -10.83 2.36 7.58
CA MET A 41 -10.40 3.46 8.45
C MET A 41 -11.21 4.74 8.27
N ILE A 42 -12.02 4.85 7.23
CA ILE A 42 -12.88 6.03 6.99
C ILE A 42 -14.31 5.82 7.49
N HIS A 43 -14.71 4.59 7.76
CA HIS A 43 -16.01 4.25 8.33
C HIS A 43 -15.90 3.85 9.82
N PRO A 44 -16.93 4.16 10.62
CA PRO A 44 -17.00 3.69 11.99
C PRO A 44 -16.98 2.15 12.07
N THR A 45 -16.03 1.60 12.79
CA THR A 45 -15.92 0.16 13.01
C THR A 45 -16.30 -0.21 14.42
N SER A 46 -16.86 -1.42 14.62
CA SER A 46 -17.20 -1.91 15.95
C SER A 46 -15.96 -2.03 16.84
N PHE A 47 -16.17 -2.01 18.16
CA PHE A 47 -15.06 -2.19 19.12
C PHE A 47 -14.30 -3.50 18.90
N LEU A 48 -15.03 -4.60 18.62
CA LEU A 48 -14.42 -5.90 18.36
C LEU A 48 -13.51 -5.88 17.12
N VAL A 49 -13.98 -5.31 16.02
CA VAL A 49 -13.17 -5.19 14.78
C VAL A 49 -11.92 -4.36 15.05
N ARG A 50 -12.02 -3.23 15.77
CA ARG A 50 -10.84 -2.41 16.13
C ARG A 50 -9.85 -3.17 17.02
N ALA A 51 -10.34 -3.98 17.96
CA ALA A 51 -9.47 -4.78 18.83
C ALA A 51 -8.72 -5.85 18.01
N LEU A 52 -9.41 -6.56 17.12
CA LEU A 52 -8.80 -7.56 16.22
C LEU A 52 -7.79 -6.93 15.25
N THR A 53 -8.13 -5.78 14.67
CA THR A 53 -7.24 -5.03 13.78
C THR A 53 -5.95 -4.59 14.51
N ARG A 54 -6.09 -4.13 15.76
CA ARG A 54 -4.93 -3.77 16.59
C ARG A 54 -4.05 -4.99 16.91
N LEU A 55 -4.65 -6.13 17.25
CA LEU A 55 -3.92 -7.38 17.49
C LEU A 55 -3.19 -7.87 16.25
N ALA A 56 -3.74 -7.61 15.07
CA ALA A 56 -3.10 -7.87 13.77
C ALA A 56 -2.00 -6.84 13.41
N GLY A 57 -1.65 -5.91 14.30
CA GLY A 57 -0.62 -4.91 14.06
C GLY A 57 -1.06 -3.69 13.22
N MET A 58 -2.36 -3.53 13.00
CA MET A 58 -2.94 -2.45 12.17
C MET A 58 -3.76 -1.45 13.02
N PRO A 59 -3.13 -0.55 13.79
CA PRO A 59 -3.84 0.38 14.65
C PRO A 59 -4.54 1.48 13.82
N SER A 60 -5.86 1.50 13.83
CA SER A 60 -6.67 2.52 13.14
C SER A 60 -6.98 3.78 14.00
N GLY A 61 -6.69 3.74 15.30
CA GLY A 61 -7.04 4.81 16.21
C GLY A 61 -8.55 5.11 16.19
N ASN A 62 -8.90 6.41 16.06
CA ASN A 62 -10.27 6.90 15.89
C ASN A 62 -10.57 7.32 14.42
N ALA A 63 -9.78 6.86 13.46
CA ALA A 63 -9.81 7.34 12.08
C ALA A 63 -11.21 7.33 11.43
N GLY A 64 -12.03 6.30 11.68
CA GLY A 64 -13.39 6.20 11.14
C GLY A 64 -14.41 7.20 11.69
N LYS A 65 -14.02 8.13 12.56
CA LYS A 65 -14.90 9.15 13.14
C LYS A 65 -14.79 10.53 12.47
N TYR A 66 -13.84 10.71 11.55
CA TYR A 66 -13.52 12.00 10.96
C TYR A 66 -14.03 12.11 9.53
N ASN A 67 -14.40 13.31 9.12
CA ASN A 67 -14.67 13.61 7.72
C ASN A 67 -13.35 13.83 6.97
N TRP A 68 -12.73 12.72 6.56
CA TRP A 68 -11.43 12.74 5.91
C TRP A 68 -11.41 13.54 4.61
N SER A 69 -12.43 13.41 3.76
CA SER A 69 -12.46 14.11 2.48
C SER A 69 -12.44 15.63 2.67
N LYS A 70 -13.20 16.13 3.67
CA LYS A 70 -13.18 17.55 4.04
C LYS A 70 -11.82 17.97 4.58
N LEU A 71 -11.25 17.22 5.54
CA LEU A 71 -9.99 17.58 6.19
C LEU A 71 -8.81 17.59 5.20
N ILE A 72 -8.73 16.60 4.32
CA ILE A 72 -7.71 16.48 3.28
C ILE A 72 -7.81 17.65 2.29
N LYS A 73 -9.04 17.98 1.86
CA LYS A 73 -9.30 19.11 0.94
C LYS A 73 -8.96 20.45 1.58
N GLU A 74 -9.30 20.68 2.85
CA GLU A 74 -8.96 21.91 3.59
C GLU A 74 -7.44 22.15 3.66
N GLU A 75 -6.62 21.09 3.74
CA GLU A 75 -5.16 21.20 3.71
C GLU A 75 -4.59 21.29 2.27
N GLY A 76 -5.42 21.11 1.24
CA GLY A 76 -4.99 21.08 -0.16
C GLY A 76 -4.09 19.88 -0.46
N LEU A 77 -4.44 18.72 0.08
CA LEU A 77 -3.85 17.42 -0.21
C LEU A 77 -4.76 16.61 -1.13
N ASP A 78 -4.18 15.66 -1.85
CA ASP A 78 -4.89 14.74 -2.74
C ASP A 78 -5.08 13.36 -2.09
N VAL A 79 -5.97 12.54 -2.67
CA VAL A 79 -6.06 11.09 -2.41
C VAL A 79 -5.76 10.36 -3.71
N ILE A 80 -4.71 9.54 -3.71
CA ILE A 80 -4.30 8.82 -4.91
C ILE A 80 -5.17 7.57 -5.15
N SER A 81 -5.55 6.87 -4.09
CA SER A 81 -6.19 5.55 -4.17
C SER A 81 -6.99 5.25 -2.91
N LEU A 82 -7.94 4.32 -3.06
CA LEU A 82 -8.74 3.79 -1.97
C LEU A 82 -8.55 2.28 -1.86
N HIS A 83 -7.91 1.82 -0.78
CA HIS A 83 -7.87 0.40 -0.44
C HIS A 83 -9.21 -0.10 0.08
N THR A 84 -9.64 -1.24 -0.43
CA THR A 84 -10.83 -1.98 0.03
C THR A 84 -10.57 -3.49 -0.09
N ASP A 85 -11.49 -4.31 0.37
CA ASP A 85 -11.47 -5.74 0.17
C ASP A 85 -12.38 -6.16 -1.00
N LEU A 86 -12.08 -7.32 -1.61
CA LEU A 86 -12.84 -7.83 -2.75
C LEU A 86 -14.30 -8.08 -2.42
N GLY A 87 -14.60 -8.54 -1.19
CA GLY A 87 -15.98 -8.77 -0.74
C GLY A 87 -16.79 -7.48 -0.69
N SER A 88 -16.20 -6.36 -0.30
CA SER A 88 -16.85 -5.03 -0.36
C SER A 88 -17.18 -4.65 -1.79
N LEU A 89 -16.27 -4.86 -2.76
CA LEU A 89 -16.57 -4.60 -4.18
C LEU A 89 -17.64 -5.52 -4.76
N GLU A 90 -17.76 -6.74 -4.27
CA GLU A 90 -18.78 -7.67 -4.74
C GLU A 90 -20.17 -7.40 -4.13
N ASN A 91 -20.24 -6.98 -2.85
CA ASN A 91 -21.48 -6.89 -2.09
C ASN A 91 -21.95 -5.46 -1.79
N ASP A 92 -21.05 -4.45 -1.84
CA ASP A 92 -21.34 -3.04 -1.56
C ASP A 92 -20.63 -2.13 -2.58
N TYR A 93 -20.74 -2.47 -3.85
CA TYR A 93 -20.08 -1.75 -4.94
C TYR A 93 -20.37 -0.26 -4.92
N GLU A 94 -21.66 0.12 -4.83
CA GLU A 94 -22.06 1.53 -4.86
C GLU A 94 -21.49 2.32 -3.67
N GLY A 95 -21.36 1.68 -2.49
CA GLY A 95 -20.70 2.28 -1.34
C GLY A 95 -19.21 2.54 -1.57
N VAL A 96 -18.51 1.58 -2.20
CA VAL A 96 -17.08 1.75 -2.56
C VAL A 96 -16.91 2.89 -3.59
N ILE A 97 -17.76 2.92 -4.63
CA ILE A 97 -17.73 3.97 -5.67
C ILE A 97 -18.02 5.34 -5.08
N LYS A 98 -19.00 5.41 -4.16
CA LYS A 98 -19.30 6.66 -3.46
C LYS A 98 -18.08 7.15 -2.68
N ASP A 99 -17.45 6.28 -1.89
CA ASP A 99 -16.26 6.63 -1.11
C ASP A 99 -15.14 7.14 -2.03
N ALA A 100 -14.88 6.45 -3.15
CA ALA A 100 -13.86 6.87 -4.10
C ALA A 100 -14.16 8.24 -4.75
N LYS A 101 -15.43 8.50 -5.09
CA LYS A 101 -15.88 9.80 -5.61
C LYS A 101 -15.74 10.91 -4.56
N ASP A 102 -16.07 10.65 -3.30
CA ASP A 102 -15.94 11.61 -2.19
C ASP A 102 -14.46 12.05 -2.01
N PHE A 103 -13.50 11.18 -2.34
CA PHE A 103 -12.06 11.47 -2.35
C PHE A 103 -11.53 11.93 -3.70
N ASN A 104 -12.34 11.97 -4.74
CA ASN A 104 -11.92 12.30 -6.11
C ASN A 104 -10.75 11.41 -6.61
N THR A 105 -10.77 10.12 -6.27
CA THR A 105 -9.81 9.14 -6.76
C THR A 105 -10.44 8.16 -7.73
N SER A 106 -9.67 7.70 -8.72
CA SER A 106 -10.09 6.68 -9.68
C SER A 106 -9.38 5.33 -9.48
N TYR A 107 -8.47 5.22 -8.52
CA TYR A 107 -7.78 3.96 -8.20
C TYR A 107 -8.46 3.27 -7.02
N ILE A 108 -8.92 2.04 -7.26
CA ILE A 108 -9.43 1.13 -6.23
C ILE A 108 -8.41 0.01 -6.08
N VAL A 109 -7.91 -0.19 -4.87
CA VAL A 109 -6.88 -1.18 -4.59
C VAL A 109 -7.45 -2.31 -3.76
N ILE A 110 -7.25 -3.54 -4.22
CA ILE A 110 -7.52 -4.77 -3.47
C ILE A 110 -6.21 -5.28 -2.92
N THR A 111 -6.13 -5.42 -1.62
CA THR A 111 -5.02 -6.12 -0.97
C THR A 111 -5.26 -7.63 -0.90
N GLY A 112 -4.21 -8.40 -0.59
CA GLY A 112 -4.27 -9.85 -0.48
C GLY A 112 -5.44 -10.37 0.38
N MET A 113 -5.95 -11.53 0.01
CA MET A 113 -7.15 -12.12 0.62
C MET A 113 -6.87 -12.67 2.01
N TYR A 114 -7.71 -12.33 2.97
CA TYR A 114 -7.66 -12.88 4.32
C TYR A 114 -8.16 -14.32 4.36
N ARG A 115 -7.45 -15.23 5.07
CA ARG A 115 -7.78 -16.65 5.18
C ARG A 115 -7.94 -17.36 3.83
N PHE A 116 -7.08 -17.03 2.87
CA PHE A 116 -7.09 -17.58 1.53
C PHE A 116 -5.89 -18.51 1.33
N ASN A 117 -6.10 -19.65 0.64
CA ASN A 117 -5.03 -20.60 0.38
C ASN A 117 -4.30 -20.25 -0.93
N TYR A 118 -3.24 -19.49 -0.84
CA TYR A 118 -2.40 -19.14 -2.00
C TYR A 118 -1.58 -20.31 -2.58
N GLN A 119 -1.61 -21.50 -1.96
CA GLN A 119 -0.98 -22.69 -2.52
C GLN A 119 -1.95 -23.56 -3.37
N ASP A 120 -3.22 -23.23 -3.37
CA ASP A 120 -4.22 -23.92 -4.19
C ASP A 120 -4.37 -23.22 -5.54
N LEU A 121 -3.89 -23.85 -6.61
CA LEU A 121 -3.94 -23.34 -7.97
C LEU A 121 -5.38 -22.98 -8.41
N ASN A 122 -6.36 -23.80 -8.04
CA ASN A 122 -7.75 -23.56 -8.45
C ASN A 122 -8.35 -22.35 -7.71
N GLU A 123 -8.05 -22.20 -6.43
CA GLU A 123 -8.49 -21.03 -5.66
C GLU A 123 -7.83 -19.74 -6.19
N VAL A 124 -6.55 -19.78 -6.53
CA VAL A 124 -5.85 -18.60 -7.11
C VAL A 124 -6.41 -18.26 -8.50
N LYS A 125 -6.73 -19.24 -9.34
CA LYS A 125 -7.41 -19.00 -10.64
C LYS A 125 -8.81 -18.40 -10.44
N LYS A 126 -9.59 -18.91 -9.49
CA LYS A 126 -10.89 -18.31 -9.13
C LYS A 126 -10.75 -16.87 -8.66
N LEU A 127 -9.73 -16.57 -7.85
CA LEU A 127 -9.43 -15.19 -7.44
C LEU A 127 -9.15 -14.30 -8.66
N ALA A 128 -8.32 -14.75 -9.60
CA ALA A 128 -8.04 -14.01 -10.83
C ALA A 128 -9.31 -13.74 -11.67
N GLN A 129 -10.21 -14.73 -11.77
CA GLN A 129 -11.51 -14.55 -12.42
C GLN A 129 -12.39 -13.50 -11.72
N ARG A 130 -12.47 -13.54 -10.38
CA ARG A 130 -13.22 -12.55 -9.59
C ARG A 130 -12.66 -11.15 -9.77
N LEU A 131 -11.32 -11.01 -9.75
CA LEU A 131 -10.65 -9.73 -10.03
C LEU A 131 -10.97 -9.20 -11.43
N ASN A 132 -11.01 -10.09 -12.45
CA ASN A 132 -11.40 -9.71 -13.80
C ASN A 132 -12.84 -9.16 -13.86
N VAL A 133 -13.79 -9.82 -13.19
CA VAL A 133 -15.20 -9.40 -13.16
C VAL A 133 -15.37 -8.02 -12.52
N VAL A 134 -14.80 -7.82 -11.32
CA VAL A 134 -14.91 -6.52 -10.63
C VAL A 134 -14.11 -5.43 -11.34
N GLY A 135 -12.95 -5.78 -11.91
CA GLY A 135 -12.12 -4.86 -12.68
C GLY A 135 -12.80 -4.38 -13.96
N GLU A 136 -13.51 -5.27 -14.68
CA GLU A 136 -14.31 -4.89 -15.84
C GLU A 136 -15.45 -3.93 -15.45
N ARG A 137 -16.16 -4.19 -14.35
CA ARG A 137 -17.19 -3.31 -13.84
C ARG A 137 -16.64 -1.92 -13.48
N LEU A 138 -15.53 -1.89 -12.72
CA LEU A 138 -14.85 -0.64 -12.36
C LEU A 138 -14.39 0.14 -13.58
N ARG A 139 -13.81 -0.52 -14.59
CA ARG A 139 -13.37 0.12 -15.83
C ARG A 139 -14.53 0.77 -16.60
N LYS A 140 -15.70 0.12 -16.66
CA LYS A 140 -16.91 0.69 -17.30
C LYS A 140 -17.40 1.96 -16.59
N ASP A 141 -17.18 2.04 -15.28
CA ASP A 141 -17.56 3.19 -14.46
C ASP A 141 -16.44 4.25 -14.33
N GLY A 142 -15.34 4.09 -15.07
CA GLY A 142 -14.22 5.05 -15.12
C GLY A 142 -13.18 4.89 -14.01
N PHE A 143 -13.21 3.76 -13.28
CA PHE A 143 -12.22 3.42 -12.25
C PHE A 143 -11.23 2.38 -12.74
N LYS A 144 -10.10 2.26 -12.04
CA LYS A 144 -9.08 1.23 -12.29
C LYS A 144 -8.93 0.36 -11.05
N LEU A 145 -9.00 -0.96 -11.24
CA LEU A 145 -8.66 -1.93 -10.21
C LEU A 145 -7.16 -2.15 -10.18
N LEU A 146 -6.57 -2.07 -8.98
CA LEU A 146 -5.21 -2.47 -8.71
C LEU A 146 -5.19 -3.61 -7.69
N TYR A 147 -4.24 -4.54 -7.87
CA TYR A 147 -3.94 -5.57 -6.89
C TYR A 147 -2.65 -5.22 -6.16
N HIS A 148 -2.71 -5.14 -4.82
CA HIS A 148 -1.60 -4.91 -3.93
C HIS A 148 -1.12 -6.23 -3.33
N ASN A 149 0.17 -6.51 -3.43
CA ASN A 149 0.79 -7.74 -2.97
C ASN A 149 1.38 -7.64 -1.56
N HIS A 150 1.43 -8.80 -0.90
CA HIS A 150 2.32 -9.09 0.21
C HIS A 150 3.34 -10.17 -0.21
N ASN A 151 3.99 -10.81 0.75
CA ASN A 151 4.91 -11.92 0.47
C ASN A 151 4.21 -13.27 0.28
N ILE A 152 2.97 -13.42 0.76
CA ILE A 152 2.22 -14.67 0.69
C ILE A 152 1.90 -15.10 -0.75
N GLU A 153 1.75 -14.17 -1.67
CA GLU A 153 1.52 -14.43 -3.09
C GLU A 153 2.74 -15.08 -3.77
N LEU A 154 3.90 -15.10 -3.11
CA LEU A 154 5.07 -15.83 -3.59
C LEU A 154 5.07 -17.32 -3.23
N LEU A 155 4.07 -17.80 -2.49
CA LEU A 155 3.87 -19.23 -2.28
C LEU A 155 3.66 -19.94 -3.62
N LYS A 156 4.28 -21.13 -3.74
CA LYS A 156 4.16 -21.95 -4.93
C LYS A 156 2.81 -22.65 -4.98
N VAL A 157 2.18 -22.62 -6.14
CA VAL A 157 0.94 -23.35 -6.46
C VAL A 157 1.22 -24.66 -7.21
N ASP A 158 2.42 -24.78 -7.78
CA ASP A 158 2.96 -25.97 -8.44
C ASP A 158 4.51 -25.94 -8.40
N GLU A 159 5.18 -26.83 -9.12
CA GLU A 159 6.65 -26.93 -9.15
C GLU A 159 7.34 -25.66 -9.71
N ILE A 160 6.64 -24.91 -10.59
CA ILE A 160 7.20 -23.81 -11.36
C ILE A 160 6.62 -22.47 -10.92
N ASN A 161 5.29 -22.37 -10.77
CA ASN A 161 4.56 -21.13 -10.64
C ASN A 161 4.29 -20.77 -9.17
N ARG A 162 4.32 -19.48 -8.88
CA ARG A 162 3.85 -18.87 -7.64
C ARG A 162 2.41 -18.36 -7.84
N ALA A 163 1.66 -18.17 -6.76
CA ALA A 163 0.33 -17.58 -6.84
C ALA A 163 0.33 -16.24 -7.57
N TYR A 164 1.35 -15.40 -7.33
CA TYR A 164 1.49 -14.12 -8.03
C TYR A 164 1.62 -14.27 -9.54
N ASP A 165 2.37 -15.26 -10.00
CA ASP A 165 2.54 -15.52 -11.44
C ASP A 165 1.20 -15.88 -12.09
N ILE A 166 0.37 -16.67 -11.39
CA ILE A 166 -1.00 -17.00 -11.84
C ILE A 166 -1.88 -15.73 -11.88
N LEU A 167 -1.86 -14.91 -10.81
CA LEU A 167 -2.63 -13.67 -10.78
C LEU A 167 -2.24 -12.72 -11.93
N VAL A 168 -0.95 -12.59 -12.24
CA VAL A 168 -0.48 -11.77 -13.37
C VAL A 168 -0.94 -12.33 -14.71
N ASN A 169 -0.84 -13.65 -14.91
CA ASN A 169 -1.10 -14.30 -16.20
C ASN A 169 -2.60 -14.49 -16.47
N GLU A 170 -3.41 -14.76 -15.45
CA GLU A 170 -4.85 -15.06 -15.60
C GLU A 170 -5.75 -13.82 -15.48
N THR A 171 -5.17 -12.65 -15.14
CA THR A 171 -5.94 -11.41 -15.12
C THR A 171 -5.76 -10.60 -16.39
N SER A 172 -6.86 -9.99 -16.86
CA SER A 172 -6.89 -9.16 -18.07
C SER A 172 -6.05 -7.89 -17.91
N LEU A 173 -5.28 -7.55 -18.93
CA LEU A 173 -4.48 -6.31 -19.01
C LEU A 173 -5.33 -5.04 -18.92
N GLU A 174 -6.59 -5.12 -19.35
CA GLU A 174 -7.51 -3.98 -19.36
C GLU A 174 -8.20 -3.80 -18.01
N ASN A 175 -8.45 -4.91 -17.29
CA ASN A 175 -9.32 -4.90 -16.11
C ASN A 175 -8.54 -4.83 -14.80
N VAL A 176 -7.30 -5.39 -14.76
CA VAL A 176 -6.52 -5.49 -13.51
C VAL A 176 -5.13 -4.92 -13.70
N ASN A 177 -4.80 -3.93 -12.91
CA ASN A 177 -3.47 -3.35 -12.79
C ASN A 177 -2.85 -3.72 -11.44
N PHE A 178 -1.66 -3.22 -11.14
CA PHE A 178 -0.93 -3.58 -9.92
C PHE A 178 -0.42 -2.33 -9.20
N GLU A 179 -0.54 -2.40 -7.90
CA GLU A 179 0.21 -1.63 -6.93
C GLU A 179 1.26 -2.57 -6.33
N LEU A 180 2.53 -2.31 -6.61
CA LEU A 180 3.61 -3.20 -6.21
C LEU A 180 4.21 -2.75 -4.89
N ASP A 181 4.10 -3.59 -3.86
CA ASP A 181 4.89 -3.45 -2.64
C ASP A 181 6.21 -4.20 -2.79
N THR A 182 7.28 -3.43 -2.93
CA THR A 182 8.63 -3.95 -3.15
C THR A 182 9.29 -4.48 -1.89
N TYR A 183 8.87 -3.98 -0.71
CA TYR A 183 9.39 -4.47 0.58
C TYR A 183 9.03 -5.94 0.80
N TRP A 184 7.74 -6.28 0.66
CA TRP A 184 7.28 -7.65 0.90
C TRP A 184 7.92 -8.67 -0.04
N PHE A 185 8.11 -8.29 -1.30
CA PHE A 185 8.77 -9.17 -2.26
C PHE A 185 10.27 -9.30 -2.02
N SER A 186 10.94 -8.20 -1.63
CA SER A 186 12.36 -8.23 -1.24
C SER A 186 12.58 -9.02 0.06
N GLU A 187 11.64 -8.92 1.01
CA GLU A 187 11.66 -9.66 2.26
C GLU A 187 11.61 -11.18 2.01
N ALA A 188 10.83 -11.61 1.04
CA ALA A 188 10.75 -13.02 0.63
C ALA A 188 11.82 -13.44 -0.40
N GLY A 189 12.78 -12.56 -0.73
CA GLY A 189 13.91 -12.88 -1.63
C GLY A 189 13.56 -12.91 -3.12
N ALA A 190 12.46 -12.26 -3.54
CA ALA A 190 12.11 -12.17 -4.95
C ALA A 190 12.96 -11.14 -5.71
N ASP A 191 13.20 -11.39 -6.99
CA ASP A 191 13.78 -10.40 -7.92
C ASP A 191 12.73 -9.35 -8.30
N VAL A 192 12.67 -8.28 -7.51
CA VAL A 192 11.72 -7.17 -7.69
C VAL A 192 11.86 -6.53 -9.07
N LYS A 193 13.10 -6.37 -9.58
CA LYS A 193 13.34 -5.77 -10.89
C LYS A 193 12.76 -6.61 -12.03
N LYS A 194 12.84 -7.92 -11.92
CA LYS A 194 12.21 -8.85 -12.88
C LYS A 194 10.69 -8.73 -12.84
N ILE A 195 10.10 -8.61 -11.65
CA ILE A 195 8.66 -8.46 -11.47
C ILE A 195 8.18 -7.14 -12.10
N ILE A 196 8.86 -6.03 -11.87
CA ILE A 196 8.54 -4.73 -12.47
C ILE A 196 8.52 -4.84 -14.01
N LYS A 197 9.55 -5.46 -14.61
CA LYS A 197 9.61 -5.69 -16.05
C LYS A 197 8.44 -6.55 -16.57
N THR A 198 8.03 -7.55 -15.80
CA THR A 198 6.88 -8.40 -16.16
C THR A 198 5.56 -7.62 -16.10
N LEU A 199 5.36 -6.81 -15.06
CA LEU A 199 4.16 -5.97 -14.92
C LEU A 199 4.09 -4.87 -15.98
N ASN A 200 5.23 -4.24 -16.30
CA ASN A 200 5.32 -3.19 -17.32
C ASN A 200 4.22 -2.13 -17.11
N LYS A 201 3.45 -1.80 -18.15
CA LYS A 201 2.36 -0.80 -18.12
C LYS A 201 1.20 -1.11 -17.16
N ARG A 202 1.12 -2.34 -16.64
CA ARG A 202 0.14 -2.72 -15.60
C ARG A 202 0.56 -2.25 -14.21
N LEU A 203 1.84 -1.93 -13.98
CA LEU A 203 2.30 -1.29 -12.75
C LEU A 203 1.84 0.17 -12.75
N LYS A 204 1.07 0.57 -11.74
CA LYS A 204 0.52 1.93 -11.62
C LYS A 204 0.98 2.66 -10.39
N LEU A 205 1.08 1.95 -9.27
CA LEU A 205 1.47 2.52 -7.99
C LEU A 205 2.61 1.69 -7.39
N TRP A 206 3.50 2.35 -6.67
CA TRP A 206 4.60 1.71 -5.98
C TRP A 206 4.54 2.00 -4.49
N HIS A 207 4.30 0.95 -3.69
CA HIS A 207 4.51 0.99 -2.25
C HIS A 207 5.98 0.85 -1.93
N ILE A 208 6.54 1.89 -1.29
CA ILE A 208 7.95 1.99 -0.98
C ILE A 208 8.18 1.97 0.53
N THR A 209 9.09 1.14 0.95
CA THR A 209 9.75 1.10 2.26
C THR A 209 11.14 0.55 2.07
N ASP A 210 12.09 0.92 2.91
CA ASP A 210 13.41 0.31 2.88
C ASP A 210 13.47 -0.87 3.86
N ARG A 211 14.43 -1.76 3.66
CA ARG A 211 14.64 -2.94 4.48
C ARG A 211 16.07 -3.00 4.99
N GLY A 212 16.22 -3.09 6.29
CA GLY A 212 17.54 -3.08 6.89
C GLY A 212 17.52 -3.46 8.36
N THR A 213 18.57 -3.06 9.06
CA THR A 213 18.73 -3.23 10.50
C THR A 213 19.00 -1.89 11.16
N ARG A 214 18.56 -1.71 12.39
CA ARG A 214 18.95 -0.56 13.20
C ARG A 214 20.15 -0.90 14.05
N LEU A 215 20.99 0.10 14.31
CA LEU A 215 22.04 0.00 15.30
C LEU A 215 21.41 0.04 16.70
N GLU A 216 21.29 -1.13 17.29
CA GLU A 216 20.77 -1.32 18.65
C GLU A 216 21.85 -1.92 19.55
N LYS A 217 21.52 -2.94 20.31
CA LYS A 217 22.48 -3.66 21.15
C LYS A 217 23.32 -4.63 20.32
N THR A 218 24.55 -4.87 20.76
CA THR A 218 25.41 -5.91 20.17
C THR A 218 24.69 -7.26 20.17
N SER A 219 24.59 -7.89 19.00
CA SER A 219 24.01 -9.22 18.87
C SER A 219 24.93 -10.27 19.49
N ILE A 220 24.33 -11.25 20.17
CA ILE A 220 25.07 -12.41 20.73
C ILE A 220 25.45 -13.39 19.60
N THR A 221 24.74 -13.36 18.48
CA THR A 221 24.97 -14.22 17.31
C THR A 221 25.31 -13.37 16.08
N PRO A 222 26.00 -13.94 15.06
CA PRO A 222 26.27 -13.23 13.81
C PRO A 222 25.03 -13.09 12.90
N ILE A 223 23.85 -13.46 13.37
CA ILE A 223 22.60 -13.45 12.60
C ILE A 223 21.70 -12.34 13.13
N VAL A 224 21.40 -11.38 12.27
CA VAL A 224 20.47 -10.27 12.56
C VAL A 224 19.28 -10.34 11.59
N LYS A 225 18.07 -10.19 12.11
CA LYS A 225 16.86 -10.07 11.29
C LYS A 225 16.73 -8.64 10.79
N SER A 226 16.57 -8.47 9.48
CA SER A 226 16.19 -7.18 8.90
C SER A 226 14.69 -6.95 9.06
N ASP A 227 14.30 -5.68 9.06
CA ASP A 227 12.92 -5.23 9.15
C ASP A 227 12.72 -3.97 8.31
N SER A 228 11.49 -3.42 8.27
CA SER A 228 11.23 -2.13 7.65
C SER A 228 11.98 -1.01 8.37
N VAL A 229 12.54 -0.11 7.58
CA VAL A 229 13.26 1.08 8.07
C VAL A 229 12.95 2.26 7.14
N GLU A 230 13.33 3.47 7.54
CA GLU A 230 13.14 4.68 6.74
C GLU A 230 13.95 4.61 5.43
N LEU A 231 13.42 5.23 4.39
CA LEU A 231 14.05 5.25 3.07
C LEU A 231 15.50 5.76 3.12
N GLY A 232 16.40 5.03 2.48
CA GLY A 232 17.83 5.34 2.44
C GLY A 232 18.61 4.94 3.68
N THR A 233 17.99 4.27 4.66
CA THR A 233 18.67 3.75 5.85
C THR A 233 18.80 2.22 5.86
N GLY A 234 18.26 1.56 4.85
CA GLY A 234 18.31 0.12 4.65
C GLY A 234 19.26 -0.30 3.52
N ASN A 235 18.97 -1.46 2.96
CA ASN A 235 19.83 -2.15 1.99
C ASN A 235 19.13 -2.41 0.64
N MET A 236 17.93 -1.88 0.40
CA MET A 236 17.25 -2.04 -0.89
C MET A 236 17.82 -1.08 -1.93
N ASP A 237 17.97 -1.55 -3.15
CA ASP A 237 18.35 -0.71 -4.29
C ASP A 237 17.16 0.13 -4.77
N LEU A 238 16.71 1.08 -3.94
CA LEU A 238 15.54 1.92 -4.21
C LEU A 238 15.72 2.78 -5.47
N ASN A 239 16.95 3.27 -5.72
CA ASN A 239 17.25 4.05 -6.92
C ASN A 239 17.15 3.20 -8.19
N GLY A 240 17.71 2.00 -8.18
CA GLY A 240 17.60 1.08 -9.31
C GLY A 240 16.18 0.56 -9.55
N ILE A 241 15.35 0.47 -8.49
CA ILE A 241 13.92 0.17 -8.60
C ILE A 241 13.18 1.36 -9.23
N TYR A 242 13.45 2.58 -8.79
CA TYR A 242 12.87 3.80 -9.35
C TYR A 242 13.21 3.95 -10.84
N ASP A 243 14.46 3.78 -11.22
CA ASP A 243 14.92 3.96 -12.60
C ASP A 243 14.21 3.05 -13.60
N ILE A 244 13.85 1.83 -13.19
CA ILE A 244 13.14 0.90 -14.08
C ILE A 244 11.62 0.99 -13.99
N SER A 245 11.07 1.68 -12.99
CA SER A 245 9.61 1.77 -12.76
C SER A 245 9.02 3.15 -13.09
N LYS A 246 9.81 4.21 -13.07
CA LYS A 246 9.35 5.61 -13.18
C LYS A 246 8.49 5.93 -14.39
N ASP A 247 8.67 5.20 -15.50
CA ASP A 247 7.90 5.41 -16.73
C ASP A 247 6.56 4.66 -16.72
N TYR A 248 6.29 3.82 -15.72
CA TYR A 248 5.09 3.02 -15.59
C TYR A 248 4.19 3.47 -14.45
N ILE A 249 4.79 4.00 -13.36
CA ILE A 249 4.08 4.38 -12.14
C ILE A 249 3.55 5.80 -12.22
N ASP A 250 2.33 5.99 -11.72
CA ASP A 250 1.69 7.30 -11.61
C ASP A 250 2.04 7.98 -10.27
N ALA A 251 2.39 7.19 -9.24
CA ALA A 251 2.78 7.71 -7.93
C ALA A 251 3.61 6.70 -7.11
N ILE A 252 4.28 7.24 -6.08
CA ILE A 252 5.00 6.49 -5.04
C ILE A 252 4.30 6.72 -3.71
N ILE A 253 4.06 5.64 -2.95
CA ILE A 253 3.34 5.66 -1.68
C ILE A 253 4.22 5.09 -0.59
N LEU A 254 4.55 5.90 0.41
CA LEU A 254 5.28 5.43 1.58
C LEU A 254 4.38 4.57 2.46
N GLU A 255 4.81 3.34 2.73
CA GLU A 255 4.15 2.45 3.70
C GLU A 255 5.17 1.74 4.58
N THR A 256 5.63 2.38 5.64
CA THR A 256 6.42 1.73 6.69
C THR A 256 5.47 1.07 7.69
N HIS A 257 5.57 -0.25 7.85
CA HIS A 257 4.62 -1.03 8.65
C HIS A 257 4.89 -0.96 10.15
N ARG A 258 6.15 -0.91 10.55
CA ARG A 258 6.62 -0.99 11.94
C ARG A 258 8.07 -0.54 12.04
N ASN A 259 8.67 -0.74 13.21
CA ASN A 259 10.08 -0.44 13.44
C ASN A 259 10.43 1.03 13.12
N PHE A 260 9.52 1.94 13.48
CA PHE A 260 9.72 3.38 13.27
C PHE A 260 10.90 3.91 14.08
N ILE A 261 11.69 4.79 13.50
CA ILE A 261 12.74 5.50 14.24
C ILE A 261 12.12 6.21 15.44
N ASN A 262 12.79 6.15 16.60
CA ASN A 262 12.31 6.71 17.88
C ASN A 262 10.90 6.20 18.28
N GLY A 263 10.42 5.09 17.70
CA GLY A 263 9.04 4.64 17.87
C GLY A 263 7.99 5.60 17.30
N SER A 264 8.38 6.51 16.41
CA SER A 264 7.57 7.63 15.90
C SER A 264 7.26 7.47 14.42
N PRO A 265 6.01 7.14 14.02
CA PRO A 265 5.61 7.14 12.62
C PRO A 265 5.81 8.50 11.94
N LEU A 266 5.70 9.59 12.70
CA LEU A 266 5.88 10.95 12.19
C LEU A 266 7.34 11.25 11.86
N ASP A 267 8.30 10.79 12.67
CA ASP A 267 9.73 10.97 12.39
C ASP A 267 10.13 10.13 11.16
N SER A 268 9.64 8.89 11.09
CA SER A 268 9.83 8.02 9.92
C SER A 268 9.28 8.66 8.63
N LEU A 269 8.09 9.25 8.69
CA LEU A 269 7.49 9.98 7.58
C LEU A 269 8.37 11.14 7.10
N LYS A 270 8.90 11.96 8.03
CA LYS A 270 9.75 13.12 7.71
C LYS A 270 11.08 12.71 7.06
N ILE A 271 11.73 11.68 7.60
CA ILE A 271 13.00 11.18 7.06
C ILE A 271 12.79 10.62 5.65
N SER A 272 11.77 9.78 5.50
CA SER A 272 11.44 9.17 4.20
C SER A 272 11.01 10.21 3.17
N GLY A 273 10.24 11.24 3.57
CA GLY A 273 9.88 12.35 2.70
C GLY A 273 11.08 13.12 2.19
N LYS A 274 12.05 13.41 3.06
CA LYS A 274 13.32 14.04 2.66
C LYS A 274 14.10 13.18 1.65
N TYR A 275 14.13 11.86 1.84
CA TYR A 275 14.76 10.94 0.90
C TYR A 275 14.09 11.01 -0.48
N LEU A 276 12.76 10.94 -0.53
CA LEU A 276 11.99 11.00 -1.79
C LEU A 276 12.28 12.29 -2.57
N LEU A 277 12.25 13.44 -1.89
CA LEU A 277 12.53 14.74 -2.52
C LEU A 277 13.97 14.84 -3.05
N ASN A 278 14.95 14.31 -2.33
CA ASN A 278 16.35 14.40 -2.71
C ASN A 278 16.76 13.45 -3.83
N ASN A 279 16.12 12.27 -3.92
CA ASN A 279 16.54 11.21 -4.84
C ASN A 279 15.62 11.05 -6.06
N PHE A 280 14.32 11.35 -5.91
CA PHE A 280 13.31 11.14 -6.96
C PHE A 280 12.59 12.44 -7.34
N GLY A 281 12.87 13.56 -6.68
CA GLY A 281 12.37 14.89 -7.05
C GLY A 281 12.87 15.32 -8.42
N GLU A 282 12.10 16.14 -9.11
CA GLU A 282 12.57 16.83 -10.33
C GLU A 282 13.73 17.77 -9.93
N LYS A 283 14.85 17.62 -10.63
CA LYS A 283 16.02 18.50 -10.45
C LYS A 283 15.82 19.79 -11.22
#